data_ca1e0b8aa4015de6a7c862aa5deedd0d
#
_entry.id   ca1e0b8aa4015de6a7c862aa5deedd0d
#
_cell.length_a   1.000
_cell.length_b   1.000
_cell.length_c   1.000
_cell.angle_alpha   90.00
_cell.angle_beta   90.00
_cell.angle_gamma   90.00
#
_symmetry.space_group_name_H-M   'P 1'
#
loop_
_entity.id
_entity.type
_entity.pdbx_description
1 polymer ?
#
loop_
_entity_poly.entity_id
_entity_poly.type
_entity_poly.pdbx_seq_one_letter_code
_entity_poly.pdbx_strand_id
1 'polypeptide(L)'
;MQCEQSKLTRILYQQLREKPDFELQFDAQVKDVTQHRSGVEIAIERNGRTETRTGRWLIGADGARSDVRRALGIEFPGFTWPERFLVVSTPFDFRAVIPDLVAVSYVSDPERWHFLLQIPSLCRVMFPIAPHESDELAVSADFAQSLMATVVPGVSNYEVAHVTLYKVHQRVAKTFQRGRAFLAGDAAHINNPLGGMGMNGGIHDAINLTSRLVEVWHGTKAEAELERYDRQRRLVTLEYIEKQSIQNKRNLESNGTDFGRSLAEIAADKSRTYEYLLRVSMIASLRRAQALG
;
A
#
# COMPACT_ATOMS: atom_id res chain seq x y z
N MET A 1 -2.99 -15.33 -4.61
CA MET A 1 -1.70 -15.63 -3.93
C MET A 1 -1.46 -14.55 -2.89
N GLN A 2 -1.09 -14.92 -1.67
CA GLN A 2 -0.69 -14.00 -0.60
C GLN A 2 0.84 -14.02 -0.50
N CYS A 3 1.46 -12.85 -0.55
CA CYS A 3 2.91 -12.72 -0.40
C CYS A 3 3.22 -11.55 0.54
N GLU A 4 3.97 -11.82 1.59
CA GLU A 4 4.42 -10.78 2.50
C GLU A 4 5.47 -9.91 1.82
N GLN A 5 5.36 -8.60 1.98
CA GLN A 5 6.27 -7.63 1.38
C GLN A 5 7.75 -7.91 1.70
N SER A 6 8.04 -8.32 2.94
CA SER A 6 9.39 -8.68 3.36
C SER A 6 9.98 -9.88 2.60
N LYS A 7 9.14 -10.86 2.24
CA LYS A 7 9.57 -12.01 1.41
C LYS A 7 9.86 -11.60 -0.02
N LEU A 8 8.99 -10.77 -0.61
CA LEU A 8 9.20 -10.22 -1.94
C LEU A 8 10.51 -9.40 -2.01
N THR A 9 10.72 -8.50 -1.04
CA THR A 9 11.94 -7.68 -0.95
C THR A 9 13.20 -8.56 -0.85
N ARG A 10 13.15 -9.63 -0.05
CA ARG A 10 14.29 -10.57 0.08
C ARG A 10 14.60 -11.28 -1.23
N ILE A 11 13.57 -11.75 -1.95
CA ILE A 11 13.73 -12.42 -3.26
C ILE A 11 14.37 -11.45 -4.26
N LEU A 12 13.86 -10.22 -4.35
CA LEU A 12 14.40 -9.20 -5.27
C LEU A 12 15.85 -8.86 -4.92
N TYR A 13 16.15 -8.66 -3.63
CA TYR A 13 17.52 -8.39 -3.19
C TYR A 13 18.49 -9.52 -3.54
N GLN A 14 18.09 -10.78 -3.29
CA GLN A 14 18.93 -11.93 -3.63
C GLN A 14 19.26 -12.01 -5.13
N GLN A 15 18.32 -11.62 -5.99
CA GLN A 15 18.53 -11.60 -7.43
C GLN A 15 19.38 -10.41 -7.90
N LEU A 16 19.25 -9.27 -7.24
CA LEU A 16 19.92 -8.02 -7.65
C LEU A 16 21.35 -7.90 -7.13
N ARG A 17 21.64 -8.37 -5.91
CA ARG A 17 22.94 -8.19 -5.26
C ARG A 17 24.14 -8.73 -6.05
N GLU A 18 23.87 -9.67 -6.96
CA GLU A 18 24.91 -10.29 -7.81
C GLU A 18 25.07 -9.58 -9.17
N LYS A 19 24.27 -8.54 -9.42
CA LYS A 19 24.34 -7.75 -10.65
C LYS A 19 25.40 -6.66 -10.49
N PRO A 20 26.35 -6.54 -11.43
CA PRO A 20 27.47 -5.59 -11.32
C PRO A 20 27.00 -4.11 -11.31
N ASP A 21 25.85 -3.85 -11.91
CA ASP A 21 25.28 -2.50 -12.04
C ASP A 21 24.29 -2.17 -10.90
N PHE A 22 24.19 -3.02 -9.87
CA PHE A 22 23.34 -2.81 -8.72
C PHE A 22 24.14 -2.51 -7.46
N GLU A 23 23.94 -1.35 -6.87
CA GLU A 23 24.52 -0.95 -5.60
C GLU A 23 23.41 -0.71 -4.58
N LEU A 24 23.51 -1.32 -3.40
CA LEU A 24 22.61 -1.10 -2.28
C LEU A 24 23.40 -0.52 -1.10
N GLN A 25 22.94 0.63 -0.61
CA GLN A 25 23.49 1.28 0.57
C GLN A 25 22.42 1.37 1.64
N PHE A 26 22.71 0.84 2.83
CA PHE A 26 21.91 1.01 4.04
C PHE A 26 22.38 2.23 4.83
N ASP A 27 21.51 2.70 5.72
CA ASP A 27 21.76 3.86 6.60
C ASP A 27 22.13 5.13 5.81
N ALA A 28 21.57 5.26 4.62
CA ALA A 28 21.79 6.34 3.68
C ALA A 28 20.50 7.15 3.49
N GLN A 29 20.44 8.33 4.09
CA GLN A 29 19.25 9.20 4.04
C GLN A 29 19.46 10.33 3.03
N VAL A 30 18.55 10.47 2.07
CA VAL A 30 18.53 11.64 1.17
C VAL A 30 18.13 12.87 1.97
N LYS A 31 18.94 13.94 1.87
CA LYS A 31 18.71 15.22 2.56
C LYS A 31 18.30 16.32 1.62
N ASP A 32 18.82 16.31 0.41
CA ASP A 32 18.52 17.32 -0.60
C ASP A 32 18.54 16.75 -2.01
N VAL A 33 17.84 17.42 -2.91
CA VAL A 33 17.71 17.05 -4.33
C VAL A 33 17.86 18.31 -5.17
N THR A 34 18.93 18.36 -5.97
CA THR A 34 19.15 19.42 -6.95
C THR A 34 19.04 18.84 -8.35
N GLN A 35 18.30 19.55 -9.23
CA GLN A 35 18.11 19.10 -10.60
C GLN A 35 18.85 20.01 -11.58
N HIS A 36 19.48 19.38 -12.56
CA HIS A 36 20.18 20.03 -13.66
C HIS A 36 19.57 19.61 -14.99
N ARG A 37 19.94 20.31 -16.06
CA ARG A 37 19.43 19.98 -17.40
C ARG A 37 19.72 18.53 -17.83
N SER A 38 20.86 17.96 -17.40
CA SER A 38 21.33 16.62 -17.78
C SER A 38 21.13 15.55 -16.73
N GLY A 39 20.76 15.89 -15.48
CA GLY A 39 20.68 14.91 -14.40
C GLY A 39 20.15 15.46 -13.09
N VAL A 40 20.24 14.65 -12.08
CA VAL A 40 19.88 14.93 -10.70
C VAL A 40 21.09 14.72 -9.80
N GLU A 41 21.29 15.59 -8.86
CA GLU A 41 22.26 15.46 -7.77
C GLU A 41 21.51 15.30 -6.46
N ILE A 42 21.94 14.38 -5.60
CA ILE A 42 21.37 14.17 -4.28
C ILE A 42 22.44 14.29 -3.21
N ALA A 43 22.12 14.96 -2.11
CA ALA A 43 22.92 14.92 -0.89
C ALA A 43 22.42 13.77 0.00
N ILE A 44 23.32 12.88 0.38
CA ILE A 44 23.03 11.71 1.22
C ILE A 44 23.77 11.85 2.54
N GLU A 45 23.07 11.73 3.66
CA GLU A 45 23.70 11.60 4.98
C GLU A 45 23.86 10.12 5.32
N ARG A 46 25.08 9.74 5.68
CA ARG A 46 25.45 8.41 6.14
C ARG A 46 26.50 8.49 7.23
N ASN A 47 26.25 7.86 8.37
CA ASN A 47 27.17 7.86 9.51
C ASN A 47 27.66 9.27 9.92
N GLY A 48 26.75 10.27 9.90
CA GLY A 48 27.06 11.66 10.21
C GLY A 48 27.92 12.41 9.18
N ARG A 49 28.12 11.82 7.99
CA ARG A 49 28.81 12.45 6.87
C ARG A 49 27.84 12.66 5.71
N THR A 50 27.99 13.80 5.04
CA THR A 50 27.24 14.08 3.82
C THR A 50 28.09 13.73 2.62
N GLU A 51 27.55 12.97 1.69
CA GLU A 51 28.12 12.67 0.39
C GLU A 51 27.17 13.04 -0.73
N THR A 52 27.70 13.35 -1.89
CA THR A 52 26.92 13.70 -3.07
C THR A 52 26.93 12.55 -4.07
N ARG A 53 25.78 12.27 -4.66
CA ARG A 53 25.61 11.31 -5.76
C ARG A 53 24.89 11.99 -6.92
N THR A 54 25.27 11.61 -8.14
CA THR A 54 24.63 12.11 -9.36
C THR A 54 24.04 10.97 -10.17
N GLY A 55 22.93 11.25 -10.85
CA GLY A 55 22.27 10.30 -11.72
C GLY A 55 21.52 10.99 -12.84
N ARG A 56 21.13 10.26 -13.87
CA ARG A 56 20.31 10.79 -14.96
C ARG A 56 18.85 11.03 -14.48
N TRP A 57 18.36 10.15 -13.61
CA TRP A 57 17.04 10.24 -13.00
C TRP A 57 17.10 9.84 -11.53
N LEU A 58 16.13 10.30 -10.77
CA LEU A 58 15.90 9.95 -9.37
C LEU A 58 14.53 9.32 -9.22
N ILE A 59 14.43 8.21 -8.49
CA ILE A 59 13.15 7.60 -8.13
C ILE A 59 13.03 7.61 -6.60
N GLY A 60 12.13 8.43 -6.07
CA GLY A 60 11.73 8.43 -4.67
C GLY A 60 10.71 7.32 -4.41
N ALA A 61 11.18 6.21 -3.83
CA ALA A 61 10.36 5.10 -3.35
C ALA A 61 10.54 4.93 -1.83
N ASP A 62 10.76 6.03 -1.13
CA ASP A 62 11.21 6.16 0.26
C ASP A 62 10.04 6.30 1.25
N GLY A 63 8.85 5.82 0.85
CA GLY A 63 7.72 5.61 1.74
C GLY A 63 6.89 6.87 2.05
N ALA A 64 5.93 6.72 2.95
CA ALA A 64 4.94 7.76 3.28
C ALA A 64 5.57 9.07 3.77
N ARG A 65 6.73 8.99 4.44
CA ARG A 65 7.49 10.15 4.95
C ARG A 65 8.61 10.58 4.00
N SER A 66 8.44 10.37 2.71
CA SER A 66 9.45 10.57 1.66
C SER A 66 10.22 11.88 1.81
N ASP A 67 11.52 11.77 1.96
CA ASP A 67 12.47 12.89 1.96
C ASP A 67 12.63 13.43 0.53
N VAL A 68 12.63 12.56 -0.47
CA VAL A 68 12.67 12.95 -1.88
C VAL A 68 11.45 13.82 -2.24
N ARG A 69 10.25 13.40 -1.86
CA ARG A 69 9.04 14.21 -2.13
C ARG A 69 9.14 15.60 -1.49
N ARG A 70 9.61 15.66 -0.22
CA ARG A 70 9.78 16.93 0.51
C ARG A 70 10.84 17.82 -0.14
N ALA A 71 12.01 17.28 -0.47
CA ALA A 71 13.07 18.01 -1.12
C ALA A 71 12.63 18.55 -2.50
N LEU A 72 11.79 17.82 -3.22
CA LEU A 72 11.19 18.28 -4.46
C LEU A 72 10.07 19.32 -4.25
N GLY A 73 9.66 19.63 -3.02
CA GLY A 73 8.55 20.54 -2.73
C GLY A 73 7.20 20.07 -3.27
N ILE A 74 6.99 18.75 -3.40
CA ILE A 74 5.73 18.17 -3.89
C ILE A 74 4.76 18.01 -2.72
N GLU A 75 3.62 18.68 -2.83
CA GLU A 75 2.54 18.59 -1.84
C GLU A 75 1.94 17.18 -1.79
N PHE A 76 1.50 16.78 -0.59
CA PHE A 76 0.88 15.47 -0.33
C PHE A 76 -0.52 15.64 0.30
N PRO A 77 -1.48 16.19 -0.46
CA PRO A 77 -2.83 16.44 0.04
C PRO A 77 -3.56 15.12 0.35
N GLY A 78 -4.57 15.27 1.22
CA GLY A 78 -5.42 14.19 1.67
C GLY A 78 -5.77 14.37 3.13
N PHE A 79 -6.13 13.27 3.79
CA PHE A 79 -6.55 13.29 5.19
C PHE A 79 -6.00 12.08 5.95
N THR A 80 -6.19 12.11 7.26
CA THR A 80 -5.92 10.99 8.16
C THR A 80 -7.25 10.56 8.74
N TRP A 81 -7.54 9.28 8.71
CA TRP A 81 -8.72 8.73 9.36
C TRP A 81 -8.65 8.98 10.86
N PRO A 82 -9.78 9.26 11.52
CA PRO A 82 -9.78 9.53 12.97
C PRO A 82 -9.44 8.28 13.78
N GLU A 83 -9.85 7.11 13.32
CA GLU A 83 -9.49 5.84 13.93
C GLU A 83 -8.09 5.36 13.52
N ARG A 84 -7.50 4.56 14.39
CA ARG A 84 -6.25 3.83 14.13
C ARG A 84 -6.58 2.37 13.87
N PHE A 85 -5.64 1.63 13.33
CA PHE A 85 -5.79 0.20 13.11
C PHE A 85 -4.81 -0.58 13.97
N LEU A 86 -5.35 -1.48 14.79
CA LEU A 86 -4.59 -2.46 15.55
C LEU A 86 -4.51 -3.74 14.73
N VAL A 87 -3.30 -4.24 14.51
CA VAL A 87 -3.06 -5.55 13.90
C VAL A 87 -2.52 -6.48 14.97
N VAL A 88 -3.25 -7.53 15.27
CA VAL A 88 -2.84 -8.64 16.13
C VAL A 88 -2.42 -9.80 15.25
N SER A 89 -1.18 -10.24 15.36
CA SER A 89 -0.65 -11.41 14.66
C SER A 89 -0.61 -12.61 15.59
N THR A 90 -1.21 -13.72 15.20
CA THR A 90 -1.33 -14.94 16.00
C THR A 90 -1.05 -16.18 15.16
N PRO A 91 -0.42 -17.24 15.71
CA PRO A 91 -0.32 -18.54 15.06
C PRO A 91 -1.62 -19.35 15.12
N PHE A 92 -2.68 -18.84 15.79
CA PHE A 92 -3.95 -19.53 15.91
C PHE A 92 -4.57 -19.84 14.55
N ASP A 93 -4.95 -21.09 14.35
CA ASP A 93 -5.58 -21.52 13.09
C ASP A 93 -7.11 -21.31 13.12
N PHE A 94 -7.53 -20.16 12.64
CA PHE A 94 -8.95 -19.84 12.54
C PHE A 94 -9.73 -20.76 11.59
N ARG A 95 -9.07 -21.41 10.64
CA ARG A 95 -9.74 -22.35 9.72
C ARG A 95 -10.21 -23.63 10.41
N ALA A 96 -9.59 -23.98 11.52
CA ALA A 96 -10.01 -25.12 12.32
C ALA A 96 -11.36 -24.88 13.03
N VAL A 97 -11.75 -23.61 13.22
CA VAL A 97 -12.92 -23.24 14.02
C VAL A 97 -13.96 -22.39 13.26
N ILE A 98 -13.57 -21.77 12.13
CA ILE A 98 -14.48 -21.00 11.29
C ILE A 98 -14.60 -21.74 9.95
N PRO A 99 -15.76 -22.37 9.66
CA PRO A 99 -16.00 -23.04 8.38
C PRO A 99 -15.84 -22.06 7.20
N ASP A 100 -15.26 -22.53 6.10
CA ASP A 100 -15.12 -21.83 4.83
C ASP A 100 -14.32 -20.51 4.90
N LEU A 101 -13.51 -20.32 5.95
CA LEU A 101 -12.66 -19.14 6.09
C LEU A 101 -11.68 -19.03 4.92
N VAL A 102 -11.76 -17.94 4.18
CA VAL A 102 -10.86 -17.65 3.05
C VAL A 102 -9.61 -16.91 3.51
N ALA A 103 -8.62 -16.77 2.61
CA ALA A 103 -7.35 -16.16 2.95
C ALA A 103 -7.44 -14.68 3.38
N VAL A 104 -8.47 -13.97 2.92
CA VAL A 104 -8.83 -12.62 3.39
C VAL A 104 -10.32 -12.64 3.67
N SER A 105 -10.70 -12.49 4.92
CA SER A 105 -12.09 -12.50 5.35
C SER A 105 -12.43 -11.19 6.06
N TYR A 106 -13.41 -10.48 5.55
CA TYR A 106 -13.93 -9.26 6.15
C TYR A 106 -15.20 -9.58 6.95
N VAL A 107 -15.22 -9.18 8.21
CA VAL A 107 -16.36 -9.33 9.11
C VAL A 107 -16.94 -7.94 9.35
N SER A 108 -18.14 -7.75 8.82
CA SER A 108 -18.91 -6.52 9.06
C SER A 108 -19.65 -6.65 10.38
N ASP A 109 -19.33 -5.77 11.32
CA ASP A 109 -19.95 -5.71 12.63
C ASP A 109 -20.20 -4.23 12.97
N PRO A 110 -21.45 -3.85 13.34
CA PRO A 110 -21.78 -2.46 13.65
C PRO A 110 -21.02 -1.87 14.84
N GLU A 111 -20.62 -2.71 15.80
CA GLU A 111 -19.85 -2.27 16.96
C GLU A 111 -18.36 -2.21 16.67
N ARG A 112 -17.82 -3.28 16.08
CA ARG A 112 -16.39 -3.34 15.74
C ARG A 112 -16.10 -4.32 14.61
N TRP A 113 -16.22 -3.84 13.38
CA TRP A 113 -15.79 -4.62 12.22
C TRP A 113 -14.31 -5.03 12.31
N HIS A 114 -13.96 -6.14 11.72
CA HIS A 114 -12.57 -6.58 11.65
C HIS A 114 -12.30 -7.37 10.37
N PHE A 115 -11.04 -7.64 10.08
CA PHE A 115 -10.72 -8.59 9.03
C PHE A 115 -9.59 -9.53 9.44
N LEU A 116 -9.64 -10.73 8.89
CA LEU A 116 -8.62 -11.75 9.05
C LEU A 116 -7.83 -11.85 7.75
N LEU A 117 -6.50 -11.83 7.87
CA LEU A 117 -5.56 -12.05 6.78
C LEU A 117 -4.70 -13.26 7.11
N GLN A 118 -4.98 -14.38 6.46
CA GLN A 118 -4.19 -15.59 6.61
C GLN A 118 -2.91 -15.48 5.78
N ILE A 119 -1.78 -15.57 6.43
CA ILE A 119 -0.45 -15.72 5.81
C ILE A 119 0.12 -17.09 6.16
N PRO A 120 1.18 -17.59 5.51
CA PRO A 120 1.62 -18.99 5.68
C PRO A 120 1.89 -19.45 7.11
N SER A 121 2.37 -18.57 7.98
CA SER A 121 2.75 -18.94 9.37
C SER A 121 1.88 -18.30 10.44
N LEU A 122 1.06 -17.29 10.11
CA LEU A 122 0.29 -16.50 11.07
C LEU A 122 -1.05 -16.12 10.46
N CYS A 123 -2.00 -15.79 11.31
CA CYS A 123 -3.16 -14.99 10.95
C CYS A 123 -3.00 -13.58 11.53
N ARG A 124 -3.27 -12.56 10.73
CA ARG A 124 -3.35 -11.17 11.17
C ARG A 124 -4.80 -10.77 11.28
N VAL A 125 -5.22 -10.40 12.48
CA VAL A 125 -6.56 -9.85 12.71
C VAL A 125 -6.42 -8.35 12.91
N MET A 126 -7.14 -7.57 12.12
CA MET A 126 -7.09 -6.12 12.19
C MET A 126 -8.42 -5.57 12.72
N PHE A 127 -8.30 -4.68 13.71
CA PHE A 127 -9.42 -3.98 14.35
C PHE A 127 -9.29 -2.46 14.21
N PRO A 128 -10.39 -1.73 13.99
CA PRO A 128 -10.40 -0.29 14.17
C PRO A 128 -10.33 0.05 15.66
N ILE A 129 -9.52 1.04 15.99
CA ILE A 129 -9.39 1.60 17.34
C ILE A 129 -9.96 3.01 17.32
N ALA A 130 -10.97 3.22 18.15
CA ALA A 130 -11.68 4.48 18.19
C ALA A 130 -10.79 5.64 18.69
N PRO A 131 -11.09 6.90 18.31
CA PRO A 131 -10.28 8.05 18.71
C PRO A 131 -10.15 8.26 20.22
N HIS A 132 -11.14 7.84 21.01
CA HIS A 132 -11.17 7.98 22.46
C HIS A 132 -10.38 6.89 23.19
N GLU A 133 -10.03 5.78 22.53
CA GLU A 133 -9.18 4.72 23.11
C GLU A 133 -7.73 5.17 23.01
N SER A 134 -6.96 5.17 24.11
CA SER A 134 -5.56 5.63 24.09
C SER A 134 -4.62 4.65 23.33
N ASP A 135 -3.45 5.14 22.90
CA ASP A 135 -2.46 4.28 22.22
C ASP A 135 -1.94 3.21 23.19
N GLU A 136 -1.75 3.56 24.46
CA GLU A 136 -1.28 2.66 25.52
C GLU A 136 -2.28 1.53 25.78
N LEU A 137 -3.57 1.88 25.87
CA LEU A 137 -4.64 0.88 26.00
C LEU A 137 -4.67 -0.03 24.77
N ALA A 138 -4.66 0.54 23.57
CA ALA A 138 -4.80 -0.21 22.33
C ALA A 138 -3.72 -1.29 22.13
N VAL A 139 -2.48 -1.03 22.58
CA VAL A 139 -1.38 -2.01 22.45
C VAL A 139 -1.22 -2.90 23.68
N SER A 140 -2.05 -2.76 24.71
CA SER A 140 -1.97 -3.61 25.91
C SER A 140 -2.38 -5.05 25.58
N ALA A 141 -1.76 -6.01 26.28
CA ALA A 141 -2.05 -7.43 26.09
C ALA A 141 -3.52 -7.76 26.39
N ASP A 142 -4.06 -7.20 27.48
CA ASP A 142 -5.44 -7.45 27.90
C ASP A 142 -6.44 -6.93 26.89
N PHE A 143 -6.21 -5.74 26.33
CA PHE A 143 -7.08 -5.17 25.32
C PHE A 143 -7.00 -5.96 24.00
N ALA A 144 -5.81 -6.35 23.56
CA ALA A 144 -5.66 -7.22 22.40
C ALA A 144 -6.37 -8.56 22.58
N GLN A 145 -6.26 -9.19 23.77
CA GLN A 145 -6.99 -10.42 24.09
C GLN A 145 -8.51 -10.21 24.09
N SER A 146 -9.00 -9.11 24.66
CA SER A 146 -10.43 -8.79 24.65
C SER A 146 -11.00 -8.65 23.24
N LEU A 147 -10.27 -8.00 22.33
CA LEU A 147 -10.63 -7.90 20.93
C LEU A 147 -10.60 -9.27 20.23
N MET A 148 -9.55 -10.03 20.44
CA MET A 148 -9.41 -11.36 19.84
C MET A 148 -10.51 -12.31 20.29
N ALA A 149 -10.99 -12.22 21.54
CA ALA A 149 -12.10 -13.02 22.08
C ALA A 149 -13.44 -12.76 21.35
N THR A 150 -13.60 -11.62 20.67
CA THR A 150 -14.77 -11.33 19.86
C THR A 150 -14.79 -12.05 18.52
N VAL A 151 -13.63 -12.51 18.03
CA VAL A 151 -13.50 -13.14 16.70
C VAL A 151 -14.12 -14.54 16.67
N VAL A 152 -13.86 -15.36 17.72
CA VAL A 152 -14.42 -16.69 17.86
C VAL A 152 -15.04 -16.85 19.26
N PRO A 153 -16.36 -16.95 19.36
CA PRO A 153 -17.02 -17.14 20.66
C PRO A 153 -16.50 -18.38 21.39
N GLY A 154 -16.17 -18.21 22.67
CA GLY A 154 -15.69 -19.31 23.51
C GLY A 154 -14.19 -19.58 23.43
N VAL A 155 -13.45 -18.91 22.58
CA VAL A 155 -11.98 -18.94 22.55
C VAL A 155 -11.44 -17.74 23.32
N SER A 156 -10.61 -18.01 24.32
CA SER A 156 -9.87 -17.02 25.10
C SER A 156 -8.39 -17.39 25.13
N ASN A 157 -7.53 -16.47 25.48
CA ASN A 157 -6.08 -16.68 25.58
C ASN A 157 -5.40 -17.09 24.25
N TYR A 158 -5.52 -16.21 23.28
CA TYR A 158 -4.78 -16.38 22.01
C TYR A 158 -3.27 -16.18 22.25
N GLU A 159 -2.46 -17.03 21.65
CA GLU A 159 -1.03 -16.73 21.51
C GLU A 159 -0.87 -15.53 20.58
N VAL A 160 -0.25 -14.47 21.05
CA VAL A 160 -0.02 -13.23 20.28
C VAL A 160 1.47 -13.11 19.98
N ALA A 161 1.80 -13.26 18.71
CA ALA A 161 3.18 -13.14 18.24
C ALA A 161 3.61 -11.67 18.10
N HIS A 162 2.69 -10.78 17.72
CA HIS A 162 3.00 -9.38 17.50
C HIS A 162 1.74 -8.51 17.48
N VAL A 163 1.86 -7.29 18.01
CA VAL A 163 0.83 -6.26 17.99
C VAL A 163 1.40 -5.00 17.35
N THR A 164 0.68 -4.41 16.40
CA THR A 164 1.07 -3.15 15.76
C THR A 164 -0.13 -2.22 15.70
N LEU A 165 0.05 -0.99 16.17
CA LEU A 165 -0.94 0.08 16.03
C LEU A 165 -0.42 1.12 15.03
N TYR A 166 -1.24 1.52 14.07
CA TYR A 166 -0.85 2.54 13.11
C TYR A 166 -1.99 3.48 12.72
N LYS A 167 -1.62 4.72 12.39
CA LYS A 167 -2.53 5.72 11.84
C LYS A 167 -2.76 5.44 10.36
N VAL A 168 -3.98 5.62 9.94
CA VAL A 168 -4.40 5.36 8.56
C VAL A 168 -4.53 6.68 7.80
N HIS A 169 -3.71 6.83 6.78
CA HIS A 169 -3.71 8.01 5.93
C HIS A 169 -4.29 7.69 4.56
N GLN A 170 -4.88 8.73 3.95
CA GLN A 170 -5.41 8.70 2.60
C GLN A 170 -4.87 9.95 1.90
N ARG A 171 -3.79 9.80 1.12
CA ARG A 171 -3.07 10.92 0.51
C ARG A 171 -2.54 10.55 -0.87
N VAL A 172 -2.57 11.51 -1.80
CA VAL A 172 -1.99 11.36 -3.13
C VAL A 172 -1.17 12.61 -3.45
N ALA A 173 0.07 12.44 -3.89
CA ALA A 173 0.93 13.55 -4.28
C ALA A 173 0.32 14.36 -5.45
N LYS A 174 0.54 15.67 -5.42
CA LYS A 174 0.04 16.58 -6.47
C LYS A 174 0.59 16.25 -7.86
N THR A 175 1.79 15.68 -7.90
CA THR A 175 2.39 15.10 -9.10
C THR A 175 3.30 13.95 -8.70
N PHE A 176 3.44 12.95 -9.56
CA PHE A 176 4.37 11.83 -9.39
C PHE A 176 5.70 12.08 -10.10
N GLN A 177 5.82 13.22 -10.79
CA GLN A 177 7.03 13.61 -11.48
C GLN A 177 7.30 15.10 -11.32
N ARG A 178 8.55 15.47 -11.08
CA ARG A 178 9.06 16.84 -11.21
C ARG A 178 10.41 16.81 -11.92
N GLY A 179 10.43 17.24 -13.18
CA GLY A 179 11.62 17.15 -14.01
C GLY A 179 12.12 15.71 -14.17
N ARG A 180 13.35 15.47 -13.72
CA ARG A 180 14.02 14.16 -13.77
C ARG A 180 13.82 13.29 -12.52
N ALA A 181 12.99 13.73 -11.60
CA ALA A 181 12.69 13.02 -10.36
C ALA A 181 11.24 12.51 -10.37
N PHE A 182 11.06 11.26 -9.94
CA PHE A 182 9.79 10.55 -9.91
C PHE A 182 9.50 10.05 -8.50
N LEU A 183 8.22 9.91 -8.17
CA LEU A 183 7.75 9.28 -6.93
C LEU A 183 7.01 7.99 -7.27
N ALA A 184 7.21 6.92 -6.49
CA ALA A 184 6.53 5.65 -6.67
C ALA A 184 6.11 5.05 -5.31
N GLY A 185 5.04 4.27 -5.31
CA GLY A 185 4.52 3.63 -4.11
C GLY A 185 4.11 4.64 -3.03
N ASP A 186 4.38 4.34 -1.76
CA ASP A 186 3.97 5.15 -0.62
C ASP A 186 4.56 6.57 -0.62
N ALA A 187 5.64 6.83 -1.35
CA ALA A 187 6.14 8.18 -1.58
C ALA A 187 5.19 9.02 -2.45
N ALA A 188 4.48 8.38 -3.39
CA ALA A 188 3.53 9.00 -4.29
C ALA A 188 2.08 8.97 -3.76
N HIS A 189 1.64 7.88 -3.13
CA HIS A 189 0.29 7.73 -2.61
C HIS A 189 0.21 6.72 -1.47
N ILE A 190 -0.61 7.01 -0.48
CA ILE A 190 -0.95 6.10 0.61
C ILE A 190 -2.47 6.01 0.76
N ASN A 191 -2.95 4.84 1.08
CA ASN A 191 -4.37 4.56 1.30
C ASN A 191 -4.56 3.62 2.48
N ASN A 192 -5.79 3.51 2.97
CA ASN A 192 -6.12 2.51 3.96
C ASN A 192 -5.88 1.09 3.40
N PRO A 193 -5.58 0.08 4.27
CA PRO A 193 -5.19 -1.25 3.83
C PRO A 193 -6.33 -2.11 3.26
N LEU A 194 -7.58 -1.65 3.37
CA LEU A 194 -8.76 -2.41 2.96
C LEU A 194 -8.81 -2.62 1.45
N GLY A 195 -8.75 -3.88 1.03
CA GLY A 195 -8.66 -4.27 -0.36
C GLY A 195 -7.24 -4.57 -0.86
N GLY A 196 -6.21 -4.39 -0.02
CA GLY A 196 -4.82 -4.77 -0.35
C GLY A 196 -4.21 -4.00 -1.53
N MET A 197 -4.61 -2.75 -1.75
CA MET A 197 -4.28 -2.00 -2.97
C MET A 197 -2.93 -1.27 -2.89
N GLY A 198 -2.41 -0.96 -1.68
CA GLY A 198 -1.21 -0.15 -1.51
C GLY A 198 0.03 -0.75 -2.17
N MET A 199 0.45 -1.94 -1.71
CA MET A 199 1.62 -2.62 -2.28
C MET A 199 1.45 -2.91 -3.79
N ASN A 200 0.26 -3.38 -4.20
CA ASN A 200 -0.01 -3.66 -5.60
C ASN A 200 0.04 -2.38 -6.46
N GLY A 201 -0.49 -1.26 -5.95
CA GLY A 201 -0.39 0.05 -6.59
C GLY A 201 1.06 0.48 -6.81
N GLY A 202 1.91 0.35 -5.77
CA GLY A 202 3.33 0.65 -5.86
C GLY A 202 4.09 -0.25 -6.86
N ILE A 203 3.74 -1.54 -6.94
CA ILE A 203 4.30 -2.44 -7.97
C ILE A 203 3.88 -1.99 -9.38
N HIS A 204 2.62 -1.60 -9.57
CA HIS A 204 2.15 -1.05 -10.84
C HIS A 204 2.86 0.26 -11.21
N ASP A 205 3.17 1.12 -10.23
CA ASP A 205 3.96 2.32 -10.46
C ASP A 205 5.37 1.96 -10.94
N ALA A 206 6.03 1.06 -10.23
CA ALA A 206 7.38 0.63 -10.57
C ALA A 206 7.44 0.06 -12.00
N ILE A 207 6.52 -0.83 -12.37
CA ILE A 207 6.48 -1.44 -13.72
C ILE A 207 6.19 -0.37 -14.78
N ASN A 208 5.22 0.54 -14.55
CA ASN A 208 4.88 1.57 -15.51
C ASN A 208 6.04 2.55 -15.75
N LEU A 209 6.72 2.97 -14.68
CA LEU A 209 7.86 3.89 -14.75
C LEU A 209 9.09 3.23 -15.39
N THR A 210 9.48 2.04 -14.91
CA THR A 210 10.70 1.37 -15.39
C THR A 210 10.61 0.95 -16.84
N SER A 211 9.44 0.49 -17.31
CA SER A 211 9.24 0.18 -18.74
C SER A 211 9.54 1.40 -19.64
N ARG A 212 9.10 2.59 -19.23
CA ARG A 212 9.37 3.84 -19.98
C ARG A 212 10.82 4.27 -19.88
N LEU A 213 11.39 4.18 -18.67
CA LEU A 213 12.80 4.52 -18.46
C LEU A 213 13.71 3.66 -19.34
N VAL A 214 13.42 2.37 -19.50
CA VAL A 214 14.15 1.46 -20.37
C VAL A 214 14.03 1.89 -21.83
N GLU A 215 12.82 2.21 -22.33
CA GLU A 215 12.62 2.69 -23.70
C GLU A 215 13.38 3.99 -23.97
N VAL A 216 13.35 4.93 -23.04
CA VAL A 216 14.09 6.21 -23.15
C VAL A 216 15.59 6.01 -23.02
N TRP A 217 16.03 5.10 -22.15
CA TRP A 217 17.47 4.76 -22.00
C TRP A 217 18.05 4.22 -23.28
N HIS A 218 17.33 3.32 -23.96
CA HIS A 218 17.75 2.75 -25.25
C HIS A 218 17.49 3.66 -26.44
N GLY A 219 16.93 4.85 -26.24
CA GLY A 219 16.65 5.81 -27.32
C GLY A 219 15.49 5.40 -28.24
N THR A 220 14.69 4.39 -27.88
CA THR A 220 13.52 3.96 -28.64
C THR A 220 12.33 4.92 -28.45
N LYS A 221 12.34 5.71 -27.37
CA LYS A 221 11.37 6.76 -27.09
C LYS A 221 12.07 8.04 -26.63
N ALA A 222 11.42 9.19 -26.88
CA ALA A 222 11.86 10.48 -26.38
C ALA A 222 11.61 10.63 -24.87
N GLU A 223 12.36 11.50 -24.19
CA GLU A 223 12.18 11.77 -22.75
C GLU A 223 10.76 12.23 -22.37
N ALA A 224 10.05 12.88 -23.28
CA ALA A 224 8.64 13.26 -23.08
C ALA A 224 7.70 12.06 -22.80
N GLU A 225 8.08 10.84 -23.17
CA GLU A 225 7.34 9.61 -22.81
C GLU A 225 7.23 9.41 -21.31
N LEU A 226 8.21 9.91 -20.53
CA LEU A 226 8.22 9.79 -19.06
C LEU A 226 7.10 10.60 -18.40
N GLU A 227 6.59 11.67 -19.05
CA GLU A 227 5.46 12.47 -18.53
C GLU A 227 4.16 11.68 -18.48
N ARG A 228 4.03 10.61 -19.28
CA ARG A 228 2.87 9.73 -19.23
C ARG A 228 2.79 8.94 -17.93
N TYR A 229 3.90 8.73 -17.24
CA TYR A 229 3.91 8.07 -15.93
C TYR A 229 3.00 8.81 -14.94
N ASP A 230 3.23 10.10 -14.73
CA ASP A 230 2.42 10.91 -13.81
C ASP A 230 0.94 10.89 -14.22
N ARG A 231 0.64 11.18 -15.48
CA ARG A 231 -0.74 11.18 -15.99
C ARG A 231 -1.45 9.87 -15.75
N GLN A 232 -0.81 8.77 -16.10
CA GLN A 232 -1.43 7.45 -16.00
C GLN A 232 -1.56 6.99 -14.56
N ARG A 233 -0.45 7.03 -13.81
CA ARG A 233 -0.44 6.43 -12.46
C ARG A 233 -1.20 7.28 -11.45
N ARG A 234 -1.02 8.59 -11.48
CA ARG A 234 -1.72 9.49 -10.56
C ARG A 234 -3.23 9.49 -10.80
N LEU A 235 -3.67 9.55 -12.05
CA LEU A 235 -5.10 9.55 -12.36
C LEU A 235 -5.78 8.25 -11.91
N VAL A 236 -5.21 7.08 -12.24
CA VAL A 236 -5.81 5.82 -11.80
C VAL A 236 -5.73 5.60 -10.30
N THR A 237 -4.74 6.18 -9.62
CA THR A 237 -4.70 6.19 -8.15
C THR A 237 -5.91 6.92 -7.58
N LEU A 238 -6.23 8.11 -8.07
CA LEU A 238 -7.39 8.89 -7.65
C LEU A 238 -8.72 8.24 -8.05
N GLU A 239 -8.83 7.73 -9.28
CA GLU A 239 -10.09 7.18 -9.81
C GLU A 239 -10.43 5.79 -9.23
N TYR A 240 -9.44 4.95 -8.96
CA TYR A 240 -9.64 3.55 -8.57
C TYR A 240 -9.16 3.26 -7.15
N ILE A 241 -7.88 3.48 -6.84
CA ILE A 241 -7.30 3.04 -5.56
C ILE A 241 -7.93 3.80 -4.40
N GLU A 242 -7.93 5.13 -4.47
CA GLU A 242 -8.48 5.98 -3.41
C GLU A 242 -9.98 5.73 -3.22
N LYS A 243 -10.77 5.81 -4.28
CA LYS A 243 -12.22 5.61 -4.21
C LYS A 243 -12.60 4.22 -3.72
N GLN A 244 -11.90 3.18 -4.21
CA GLN A 244 -12.21 1.80 -3.82
C GLN A 244 -11.86 1.52 -2.37
N SER A 245 -10.71 2.02 -1.90
CA SER A 245 -10.31 1.81 -0.50
C SER A 245 -11.24 2.53 0.48
N ILE A 246 -11.72 3.73 0.13
CA ILE A 246 -12.75 4.46 0.89
C ILE A 246 -14.07 3.69 0.89
N GLN A 247 -14.49 3.18 -0.28
CA GLN A 247 -15.74 2.43 -0.38
C GLN A 247 -15.68 1.12 0.41
N ASN A 248 -14.54 0.41 0.36
CA ASN A 248 -14.35 -0.82 1.14
C ASN A 248 -14.52 -0.55 2.65
N LYS A 249 -13.98 0.57 3.15
CA LYS A 249 -14.18 0.97 4.54
C LYS A 249 -15.65 1.22 4.87
N ARG A 250 -16.33 2.01 4.06
CA ARG A 250 -17.77 2.30 4.24
C ARG A 250 -18.62 1.03 4.26
N ASN A 251 -18.30 0.06 3.40
CA ASN A 251 -19.00 -1.21 3.35
C ASN A 251 -18.84 -2.02 4.64
N LEU A 252 -17.68 -1.95 5.31
CA LEU A 252 -17.44 -2.63 6.58
C LEU A 252 -18.12 -1.94 7.76
N GLU A 253 -18.23 -0.61 7.71
CA GLU A 253 -18.90 0.20 8.73
C GLU A 253 -20.43 0.17 8.60
N SER A 254 -20.92 -0.20 7.42
CA SER A 254 -22.36 -0.34 7.19
C SER A 254 -22.88 -1.63 7.83
N ASN A 255 -24.21 -1.67 8.06
CA ASN A 255 -24.85 -2.91 8.47
C ASN A 255 -24.64 -3.97 7.37
N GLY A 256 -23.87 -5.02 7.64
CA GLY A 256 -23.37 -5.99 6.65
C GLY A 256 -24.43 -6.64 5.75
N THR A 257 -25.71 -6.57 6.15
CA THR A 257 -26.84 -7.06 5.36
C THR A 257 -27.00 -6.37 4.01
N ASP A 258 -26.79 -5.04 3.94
CA ASP A 258 -27.00 -4.30 2.69
C ASP A 258 -25.82 -4.54 1.71
N PHE A 259 -24.61 -4.61 2.23
CA PHE A 259 -23.45 -4.96 1.40
C PHE A 259 -23.53 -6.41 0.92
N GLY A 260 -23.91 -7.36 1.78
CA GLY A 260 -24.12 -8.76 1.42
C GLY A 260 -25.19 -8.93 0.34
N ARG A 261 -26.30 -8.21 0.44
CA ARG A 261 -27.36 -8.19 -0.59
C ARG A 261 -26.84 -7.64 -1.92
N SER A 262 -26.11 -6.53 -1.89
CA SER A 262 -25.50 -5.96 -3.09
C SER A 262 -24.50 -6.93 -3.78
N LEU A 263 -23.70 -7.66 -2.99
CA LEU A 263 -22.80 -8.69 -3.55
C LEU A 263 -23.58 -9.87 -4.15
N ALA A 264 -24.68 -10.31 -3.52
CA ALA A 264 -25.53 -11.36 -4.06
C ALA A 264 -26.19 -10.94 -5.39
N GLU A 265 -26.66 -9.70 -5.50
CA GLU A 265 -27.19 -9.14 -6.76
C GLU A 265 -26.12 -9.06 -7.86
N ILE A 266 -24.90 -8.65 -7.50
CA ILE A 266 -23.76 -8.65 -8.44
C ILE A 266 -23.47 -10.08 -8.88
N ALA A 267 -23.41 -11.04 -7.97
CA ALA A 267 -23.11 -12.43 -8.26
C ALA A 267 -24.18 -13.13 -9.14
N ALA A 268 -25.43 -12.67 -9.09
CA ALA A 268 -26.50 -13.17 -9.92
C ALA A 268 -26.41 -12.75 -11.39
N ASP A 269 -25.60 -11.73 -11.72
CA ASP A 269 -25.41 -11.21 -13.08
C ASP A 269 -23.95 -11.36 -13.51
N LYS A 270 -23.71 -12.13 -14.57
CA LYS A 270 -22.34 -12.41 -15.07
C LYS A 270 -21.59 -11.15 -15.52
N SER A 271 -22.26 -10.19 -16.13
CA SER A 271 -21.62 -8.95 -16.60
C SER A 271 -21.22 -8.09 -15.41
N ARG A 272 -22.13 -7.88 -14.47
CA ARG A 272 -21.84 -7.14 -13.22
C ARG A 272 -20.75 -7.81 -12.39
N THR A 273 -20.76 -9.15 -12.31
CA THR A 273 -19.69 -9.93 -11.64
C THR A 273 -18.34 -9.68 -12.31
N TYR A 274 -18.29 -9.74 -13.65
CA TYR A 274 -17.05 -9.50 -14.38
C TYR A 274 -16.50 -8.10 -14.17
N GLU A 275 -17.33 -7.07 -14.28
CA GLU A 275 -16.94 -5.68 -14.03
C GLU A 275 -16.46 -5.45 -12.60
N TYR A 276 -17.17 -6.00 -11.62
CA TYR A 276 -16.78 -5.95 -10.21
C TYR A 276 -15.40 -6.58 -9.99
N LEU A 277 -15.18 -7.80 -10.51
CA LEU A 277 -13.91 -8.51 -10.38
C LEU A 277 -12.75 -7.75 -11.07
N LEU A 278 -12.96 -7.18 -12.26
CA LEU A 278 -11.97 -6.35 -12.92
C LEU A 278 -11.56 -5.14 -12.06
N ARG A 279 -12.53 -4.56 -11.37
CA ARG A 279 -12.29 -3.38 -10.52
C ARG A 279 -11.52 -3.75 -9.26
N VAL A 280 -11.99 -4.74 -8.50
CA VAL A 280 -11.37 -5.12 -7.21
C VAL A 280 -10.01 -5.80 -7.39
N SER A 281 -9.75 -6.43 -8.54
CA SER A 281 -8.45 -6.98 -8.90
C SER A 281 -7.47 -5.95 -9.48
N MET A 282 -7.85 -4.68 -9.56
CA MET A 282 -7.07 -3.58 -10.16
C MET A 282 -6.82 -3.72 -11.69
N ILE A 283 -7.39 -4.72 -12.36
CA ILE A 283 -7.24 -4.89 -13.83
C ILE A 283 -7.89 -3.71 -14.58
N ALA A 284 -9.06 -3.25 -14.11
CA ALA A 284 -9.73 -2.09 -14.72
C ALA A 284 -8.85 -0.84 -14.64
N SER A 285 -8.12 -0.61 -13.54
CA SER A 285 -7.20 0.52 -13.40
C SER A 285 -6.01 0.43 -14.36
N LEU A 286 -5.47 -0.76 -14.58
CA LEU A 286 -4.39 -0.98 -15.57
C LEU A 286 -4.86 -0.70 -17.00
N ARG A 287 -6.04 -1.21 -17.39
CA ARG A 287 -6.64 -0.93 -18.69
C ARG A 287 -6.90 0.57 -18.88
N ARG A 288 -7.41 1.25 -17.85
CA ARG A 288 -7.62 2.69 -17.85
C ARG A 288 -6.31 3.45 -18.04
N ALA A 289 -5.25 3.07 -17.31
CA ALA A 289 -3.93 3.68 -17.45
C ALA A 289 -3.40 3.56 -18.90
N GLN A 290 -3.52 2.39 -19.50
CA GLN A 290 -3.11 2.16 -20.91
C GLN A 290 -3.88 3.03 -21.90
N ALA A 291 -5.17 3.28 -21.66
CA ALA A 291 -6.01 4.14 -22.49
C ALA A 291 -5.72 5.64 -22.36
N LEU A 292 -4.97 6.06 -21.32
CA LEU A 292 -4.48 7.42 -21.17
C LEU A 292 -3.19 7.59 -21.98
N GLY A 293 -3.32 8.05 -23.15
CA GLY A 293 -2.24 8.29 -24.11
C GLY A 293 -1.16 9.27 -23.62
#